data_37a9a9b15cdb2a25db47733ba55c1d37
#
_entry.id   37a9a9b15cdb2a25db47733ba55c1d37
#
_cell.length_a   1.000
_cell.length_b   1.000
_cell.length_c   1.000
_cell.angle_alpha   90.00
_cell.angle_beta   90.00
_cell.angle_gamma   90.00
#
_symmetry.space_group_name_H-M   'P 1'
#
loop_
_entity.id
_entity.type
_entity.pdbx_description
1 polymer ?
#
loop_
_entity_poly.entity_id
_entity_poly.type
_entity_poly.pdbx_seq_one_letter_code
_entity_poly.pdbx_strand_id
1 'polypeptide(L)'
;DFLIATVADDAVDFANEFRASFHHKRNRDEVRKYVKEVVRRQSIGDVRSELLADAPRPQTFWRAVWTLLRYRTTRNYRDAQFVGARCAGQLIFAAVMASMYSDQGKSLTLDAQITVSNMLFMNNVLPAFAAGAYLPSILMERPLLYRELDDGCYPLSAYVAYKVIEEAIVAFFVSLFATTIVYNAVQLQGNFLVDWFAYFGVQQCGAAVAYVCAAVARDVDAANAILPVYNVLQILFAGLLLHPDQVPRAWSWWPPTLFVRYGWRAQMLNHFRRREPAAFLADDGVALLGVTDYYDVRGSVAGNLTLVFVLWVFWLVLASLAVASVRHQNR
;
A
#
# COMPACT_ATOMS: atom_id res chain seq x y z
N ASP A 1 -4.30 32.54 -6.72
CA ASP A 1 -2.95 33.16 -6.77
C ASP A 1 -2.97 34.62 -6.34
N PHE A 2 -3.93 35.45 -6.83
CA PHE A 2 -4.06 36.86 -6.45
C PHE A 2 -4.29 37.04 -4.92
N LEU A 3 -5.16 36.24 -4.32
CA LEU A 3 -5.44 36.28 -2.87
C LEU A 3 -4.23 35.89 -2.03
N ILE A 4 -3.46 34.90 -2.48
CA ILE A 4 -2.25 34.45 -1.79
C ILE A 4 -1.15 35.51 -1.89
N ALA A 5 -0.95 36.10 -3.06
CA ALA A 5 0.02 37.18 -3.28
C ALA A 5 -0.33 38.43 -2.44
N THR A 6 -1.62 38.73 -2.31
CA THR A 6 -2.11 39.88 -1.52
C THR A 6 -1.92 39.64 -0.01
N VAL A 7 -2.08 38.39 0.46
CA VAL A 7 -1.88 38.04 1.89
C VAL A 7 -0.40 37.98 2.26
N ALA A 8 0.49 37.71 1.28
CA ALA A 8 1.94 37.70 1.47
C ALA A 8 2.61 39.07 1.40
N ASP A 9 1.84 40.15 1.14
CA ASP A 9 2.37 41.53 1.12
C ASP A 9 2.49 42.05 2.57
N ASP A 10 3.70 42.08 3.08
CA ASP A 10 4.01 42.58 4.45
C ASP A 10 3.68 44.07 4.64
N ALA A 11 3.38 44.81 3.57
CA ALA A 11 3.01 46.23 3.64
C ALA A 11 1.57 46.46 4.13
N VAL A 12 0.71 45.41 4.13
CA VAL A 12 -0.71 45.53 4.52
C VAL A 12 -0.97 44.73 5.79
N ASP A 13 -1.31 45.42 6.88
CA ASP A 13 -1.76 44.80 8.11
C ASP A 13 -3.24 44.33 8.01
N PHE A 14 -3.42 43.20 7.34
CA PHE A 14 -4.74 42.58 7.12
C PHE A 14 -5.51 42.30 8.41
N ALA A 15 -4.81 42.08 9.53
CA ALA A 15 -5.47 41.83 10.80
C ALA A 15 -6.15 43.11 11.33
N ASN A 16 -5.53 44.26 11.19
CA ASN A 16 -6.11 45.54 11.60
C ASN A 16 -7.16 45.99 10.58
N GLU A 17 -6.95 45.85 9.31
CA GLU A 17 -7.97 46.13 8.28
C GLU A 17 -9.21 45.25 8.45
N PHE A 18 -9.02 43.91 8.68
CA PHE A 18 -10.16 43.06 8.97
C PHE A 18 -10.90 43.45 10.23
N ARG A 19 -10.21 43.84 11.32
CA ARG A 19 -10.83 44.34 12.56
C ARG A 19 -11.63 45.64 12.35
N ALA A 20 -11.18 46.48 11.43
CA ALA A 20 -11.88 47.70 11.06
C ALA A 20 -13.05 47.47 10.09
N SER A 21 -13.08 46.35 9.41
CA SER A 21 -14.02 46.05 8.35
C SER A 21 -15.46 45.87 8.84
N PHE A 22 -16.41 46.12 7.91
CA PHE A 22 -17.84 45.85 8.14
C PHE A 22 -18.10 44.37 8.47
N HIS A 23 -17.37 43.45 7.82
CA HIS A 23 -17.49 42.02 8.04
C HIS A 23 -17.12 41.62 9.48
N HIS A 24 -16.03 42.18 10.05
CA HIS A 24 -15.67 41.92 11.44
C HIS A 24 -16.72 42.46 12.42
N LYS A 25 -17.24 43.67 12.18
CA LYS A 25 -18.30 44.23 13.00
C LYS A 25 -19.55 43.36 12.97
N ARG A 26 -19.99 42.97 11.78
CA ARG A 26 -21.14 42.08 11.57
C ARG A 26 -20.96 40.73 12.28
N ASN A 27 -19.83 40.07 12.08
CA ASN A 27 -19.54 38.79 12.75
C ASN A 27 -19.53 38.92 14.26
N ARG A 28 -18.93 39.98 14.78
CA ARG A 28 -18.90 40.26 16.23
C ARG A 28 -20.32 40.51 16.80
N ASP A 29 -21.17 41.19 16.07
CA ASP A 29 -22.54 41.45 16.49
C ASP A 29 -23.41 40.17 16.42
N GLU A 30 -23.21 39.32 15.40
CA GLU A 30 -23.85 38.01 15.30
C GLU A 30 -23.41 37.09 16.45
N VAL A 31 -22.10 37.02 16.76
CA VAL A 31 -21.57 36.24 17.87
C VAL A 31 -22.11 36.78 19.20
N ARG A 32 -22.17 38.09 19.39
CA ARG A 32 -22.75 38.68 20.61
C ARG A 32 -24.25 38.38 20.78
N LYS A 33 -25.02 38.40 19.70
CA LYS A 33 -26.43 37.98 19.72
C LYS A 33 -26.57 36.52 20.12
N TYR A 34 -25.75 35.65 19.49
CA TYR A 34 -25.73 34.23 19.79
C TYR A 34 -25.35 33.96 21.26
N VAL A 35 -24.27 34.57 21.74
CA VAL A 35 -23.84 34.44 23.14
C VAL A 35 -24.92 34.92 24.12
N LYS A 36 -25.59 36.05 23.83
CA LYS A 36 -26.71 36.55 24.69
C LYS A 36 -27.88 35.57 24.70
N GLU A 37 -28.17 34.92 23.56
CA GLU A 37 -29.23 33.93 23.47
C GLU A 37 -28.88 32.65 24.21
N VAL A 38 -27.63 32.19 24.11
CA VAL A 38 -27.10 31.01 24.83
C VAL A 38 -27.09 31.25 26.34
N VAL A 39 -26.66 32.44 26.80
CA VAL A 39 -26.67 32.82 28.24
C VAL A 39 -28.10 32.97 28.77
N ARG A 40 -29.05 33.38 27.92
CA ARG A 40 -30.46 33.49 28.27
C ARG A 40 -31.15 32.12 28.44
N ARG A 41 -30.65 31.09 27.76
CA ARG A 41 -31.06 29.68 27.94
C ARG A 41 -30.42 29.18 29.24
N GLN A 42 -31.15 29.13 30.32
CA GLN A 42 -30.67 28.95 31.70
C GLN A 42 -30.00 27.61 32.02
N SER A 43 -29.76 26.75 31.08
CA SER A 43 -29.12 25.46 31.31
C SER A 43 -28.09 25.12 30.24
N ILE A 44 -26.82 24.96 30.65
CA ILE A 44 -25.75 24.43 29.80
C ILE A 44 -26.10 23.03 29.25
N GLY A 45 -26.92 22.29 30.01
CA GLY A 45 -27.43 20.97 29.62
C GLY A 45 -28.34 21.02 28.41
N ASP A 46 -29.25 21.99 28.32
CA ASP A 46 -30.19 22.15 27.21
C ASP A 46 -29.48 22.57 25.92
N VAL A 47 -28.51 23.49 26.03
CA VAL A 47 -27.69 23.91 24.89
C VAL A 47 -26.83 22.76 24.38
N ARG A 48 -26.27 21.96 25.28
CA ARG A 48 -25.48 20.78 24.89
C ARG A 48 -26.35 19.72 24.22
N SER A 49 -27.57 19.48 24.72
CA SER A 49 -28.49 18.51 24.11
C SER A 49 -29.00 18.97 22.75
N GLU A 50 -29.25 20.26 22.53
CA GLU A 50 -29.59 20.83 21.24
C GLU A 50 -28.42 20.72 20.22
N LEU A 51 -27.22 21.12 20.64
CA LEU A 51 -26.01 20.99 19.79
C LEU A 51 -25.71 19.54 19.44
N LEU A 52 -25.96 18.60 20.35
CA LEU A 52 -25.80 17.17 20.09
C LEU A 52 -26.94 16.59 19.21
N ALA A 53 -28.15 17.20 19.30
CA ALA A 53 -29.26 16.81 18.43
C ALA A 53 -29.05 17.26 16.96
N ASP A 54 -28.44 18.43 16.77
CA ASP A 54 -28.10 18.98 15.46
C ASP A 54 -26.74 18.49 14.94
N ALA A 55 -25.94 17.81 15.77
CA ALA A 55 -24.68 17.24 15.32
C ALA A 55 -24.92 16.25 14.16
N PRO A 56 -24.22 16.37 13.05
CA PRO A 56 -24.37 15.46 11.95
C PRO A 56 -24.10 14.03 12.44
N ARG A 57 -25.11 13.18 12.33
CA ARG A 57 -24.98 11.76 12.71
C ARG A 57 -23.92 11.11 11.81
N PRO A 58 -22.97 10.38 12.38
CA PRO A 58 -21.97 9.68 11.57
C PRO A 58 -22.69 8.78 10.56
N GLN A 59 -22.22 8.82 9.33
CA GLN A 59 -22.80 7.99 8.27
C GLN A 59 -22.64 6.51 8.62
N THR A 60 -23.62 5.69 8.23
CA THR A 60 -23.47 4.23 8.32
C THR A 60 -22.25 3.77 7.50
N PHE A 61 -21.55 2.75 7.99
CA PHE A 61 -20.31 2.24 7.42
C PHE A 61 -20.37 2.10 5.87
N TRP A 62 -21.34 1.37 5.33
CA TRP A 62 -21.46 1.14 3.89
C TRP A 62 -21.76 2.41 3.09
N ARG A 63 -22.55 3.31 3.66
CA ARG A 63 -22.85 4.59 3.02
C ARG A 63 -21.64 5.49 2.97
N ALA A 64 -20.84 5.50 4.03
CA ALA A 64 -19.57 6.22 4.08
C ALA A 64 -18.57 5.67 3.04
N VAL A 65 -18.38 4.35 2.98
CA VAL A 65 -17.53 3.69 1.98
C VAL A 65 -17.96 4.04 0.56
N TRP A 66 -19.27 3.94 0.27
CA TRP A 66 -19.79 4.26 -1.06
C TRP A 66 -19.59 5.74 -1.44
N THR A 67 -19.81 6.65 -0.49
CA THR A 67 -19.63 8.09 -0.70
C THR A 67 -18.15 8.39 -1.01
N LEU A 68 -17.23 7.84 -0.20
CA LEU A 68 -15.79 8.00 -0.42
C LEU A 68 -15.35 7.44 -1.78
N LEU A 69 -15.79 6.23 -2.14
CA LEU A 69 -15.50 5.63 -3.45
C LEU A 69 -16.04 6.49 -4.59
N ARG A 70 -17.29 6.95 -4.50
CA ARG A 70 -17.90 7.73 -5.57
C ARG A 70 -17.22 9.08 -5.83
N TYR A 71 -16.84 9.78 -4.77
CA TYR A 71 -16.32 11.15 -4.90
C TYR A 71 -14.79 11.20 -4.94
N ARG A 72 -14.10 10.52 -4.04
CA ARG A 72 -12.63 10.56 -3.97
C ARG A 72 -11.99 9.72 -5.07
N THR A 73 -12.41 8.47 -5.23
CA THR A 73 -11.86 7.59 -6.26
C THR A 73 -12.07 8.15 -7.66
N THR A 74 -13.27 8.70 -7.94
CA THR A 74 -13.53 9.35 -9.23
C THR A 74 -12.61 10.55 -9.47
N ARG A 75 -12.30 11.32 -8.43
CA ARG A 75 -11.35 12.44 -8.49
C ARG A 75 -9.93 11.93 -8.70
N ASN A 76 -9.49 10.96 -7.91
CA ASN A 76 -8.14 10.41 -7.97
C ASN A 76 -7.85 9.76 -9.32
N TYR A 77 -8.81 9.03 -9.90
CA TYR A 77 -8.63 8.35 -11.19
C TYR A 77 -8.67 9.30 -12.40
N ARG A 78 -9.17 10.52 -12.23
CA ARG A 78 -9.05 11.58 -13.27
C ARG A 78 -7.67 12.24 -13.27
N ASP A 79 -6.91 12.07 -12.21
CA ASP A 79 -5.54 12.58 -12.13
C ASP A 79 -4.58 11.57 -12.77
N ALA A 80 -4.01 11.95 -13.91
CA ALA A 80 -3.05 11.14 -14.65
C ALA A 80 -1.78 10.85 -13.83
N GLN A 81 -1.39 11.74 -12.91
CA GLN A 81 -0.24 11.51 -12.03
C GLN A 81 -0.53 10.43 -11.00
N PHE A 82 -1.76 10.41 -10.46
CA PHE A 82 -2.18 9.40 -9.50
C PHE A 82 -2.15 7.99 -10.11
N VAL A 83 -2.76 7.81 -11.27
CA VAL A 83 -2.83 6.51 -11.96
C VAL A 83 -1.47 6.15 -12.57
N GLY A 84 -0.82 7.12 -13.24
CA GLY A 84 0.46 6.91 -13.92
C GLY A 84 1.57 6.46 -12.99
N ALA A 85 1.71 7.07 -11.82
CA ALA A 85 2.71 6.67 -10.83
C ALA A 85 2.53 5.23 -10.35
N ARG A 86 1.30 4.73 -10.28
CA ARG A 86 0.98 3.36 -9.85
C ARG A 86 1.16 2.32 -10.93
N CYS A 87 0.92 2.68 -12.20
CA CYS A 87 0.88 1.75 -13.32
C CYS A 87 2.21 1.70 -14.08
N ALA A 88 2.78 2.86 -14.39
CA ALA A 88 3.88 2.97 -15.36
C ALA A 88 5.11 2.16 -14.95
N GLY A 89 5.55 2.27 -13.71
CA GLY A 89 6.74 1.56 -13.23
C GLY A 89 6.63 0.05 -13.37
N GLN A 90 5.49 -0.51 -13.02
CA GLN A 90 5.25 -1.96 -13.08
C GLN A 90 5.14 -2.47 -14.52
N LEU A 91 4.44 -1.74 -15.41
CA LEU A 91 4.28 -2.14 -16.81
C LEU A 91 5.57 -1.99 -17.60
N ILE A 92 6.35 -0.92 -17.36
CA ILE A 92 7.67 -0.73 -17.97
C ILE A 92 8.60 -1.88 -17.54
N PHE A 93 8.63 -2.20 -16.27
CA PHE A 93 9.45 -3.31 -15.79
C PHE A 93 8.99 -4.66 -16.34
N ALA A 94 7.69 -4.91 -16.42
CA ALA A 94 7.17 -6.13 -17.04
C ALA A 94 7.62 -6.24 -18.50
N ALA A 95 7.64 -5.13 -19.25
CA ALA A 95 8.14 -5.08 -20.61
C ALA A 95 9.66 -5.36 -20.70
N VAL A 96 10.44 -4.78 -19.77
CA VAL A 96 11.90 -5.06 -19.68
C VAL A 96 12.13 -6.54 -19.37
N MET A 97 11.44 -7.10 -18.36
CA MET A 97 11.56 -8.53 -18.04
C MET A 97 11.17 -9.43 -19.21
N ALA A 98 10.09 -9.08 -19.91
CA ALA A 98 9.65 -9.79 -21.11
C ALA A 98 10.72 -9.78 -22.21
N SER A 99 11.39 -8.67 -22.42
CA SER A 99 12.44 -8.55 -23.45
C SER A 99 13.71 -9.30 -23.09
N MET A 100 14.11 -9.32 -21.81
CA MET A 100 15.35 -9.96 -21.36
C MET A 100 15.23 -11.47 -21.22
N TYR A 101 14.06 -11.98 -20.82
CA TYR A 101 13.86 -13.38 -20.46
C TYR A 101 12.94 -14.12 -21.45
N SER A 102 12.81 -13.60 -22.68
CA SER A 102 11.97 -14.22 -23.72
C SER A 102 12.29 -15.69 -23.93
N ASP A 103 11.24 -16.54 -23.98
CA ASP A 103 11.29 -18.00 -24.23
C ASP A 103 12.11 -18.85 -23.21
N GLN A 104 12.70 -18.24 -22.17
CA GLN A 104 13.52 -18.99 -21.19
C GLN A 104 12.69 -20.01 -20.39
N GLY A 105 11.41 -19.76 -20.18
CA GLY A 105 10.53 -20.62 -19.42
C GLY A 105 10.27 -22.00 -20.06
N LYS A 106 10.57 -22.21 -21.32
CA LYS A 106 10.46 -23.54 -22.00
C LYS A 106 11.69 -24.40 -21.81
N SER A 107 12.85 -23.79 -21.63
CA SER A 107 14.11 -24.49 -21.56
C SER A 107 14.21 -25.35 -20.31
N LEU A 108 14.76 -26.55 -20.45
CA LEU A 108 15.01 -27.50 -19.36
C LEU A 108 16.48 -27.50 -18.92
N THR A 109 17.31 -26.63 -19.51
CA THR A 109 18.72 -26.52 -19.10
C THR A 109 18.79 -25.92 -17.69
N LEU A 110 19.83 -26.30 -16.96
CA LEU A 110 20.06 -25.82 -15.58
C LEU A 110 20.12 -24.29 -15.52
N ASP A 111 20.88 -23.70 -16.44
CA ASP A 111 21.07 -22.23 -16.48
C ASP A 111 19.74 -21.50 -16.73
N ALA A 112 18.88 -22.05 -17.61
CA ALA A 112 17.56 -21.47 -17.84
C ALA A 112 16.66 -21.59 -16.62
N GLN A 113 16.71 -22.70 -15.88
CA GLN A 113 15.91 -22.89 -14.66
C GLN A 113 16.34 -21.93 -13.54
N ILE A 114 17.65 -21.73 -13.35
CA ILE A 114 18.19 -20.73 -12.41
C ILE A 114 17.74 -19.33 -12.83
N THR A 115 17.89 -19.03 -14.12
CA THR A 115 17.52 -17.74 -14.71
C THR A 115 16.04 -17.42 -14.49
N VAL A 116 15.14 -18.39 -14.74
CA VAL A 116 13.70 -18.24 -14.50
C VAL A 116 13.40 -18.08 -13.00
N SER A 117 14.09 -18.83 -12.13
CA SER A 117 13.91 -18.69 -10.67
C SER A 117 14.26 -17.29 -10.18
N ASN A 118 15.39 -16.75 -10.67
CA ASN A 118 15.83 -15.40 -10.35
C ASN A 118 14.85 -14.34 -10.92
N MET A 119 14.36 -14.55 -12.14
CA MET A 119 13.37 -13.70 -12.76
C MET A 119 12.05 -13.68 -11.97
N LEU A 120 11.52 -14.85 -11.58
CA LEU A 120 10.32 -14.96 -10.75
C LEU A 120 10.48 -14.23 -9.41
N PHE A 121 11.69 -14.31 -8.81
CA PHE A 121 12.00 -13.56 -7.60
C PHE A 121 11.91 -12.06 -7.82
N MET A 122 12.60 -11.54 -8.83
CA MET A 122 12.60 -10.12 -9.16
C MET A 122 11.20 -9.63 -9.54
N ASN A 123 10.41 -10.45 -10.21
CA ASN A 123 9.02 -10.17 -10.55
C ASN A 123 8.13 -9.99 -9.30
N ASN A 124 8.44 -10.63 -8.16
CA ASN A 124 7.76 -10.41 -6.88
C ASN A 124 8.33 -9.24 -6.08
N VAL A 125 9.62 -8.96 -6.19
CA VAL A 125 10.26 -7.85 -5.47
C VAL A 125 9.74 -6.49 -5.98
N LEU A 126 9.52 -6.36 -7.28
CA LEU A 126 9.15 -5.09 -7.88
C LEU A 126 7.83 -4.50 -7.36
N PRO A 127 6.72 -5.26 -7.25
CA PRO A 127 5.48 -4.72 -6.70
C PRO A 127 5.65 -4.18 -5.28
N ALA A 128 6.56 -4.79 -4.48
CA ALA A 128 6.86 -4.30 -3.14
C ALA A 128 7.57 -2.93 -3.18
N PHE A 129 8.50 -2.72 -4.13
CA PHE A 129 9.14 -1.41 -4.33
C PHE A 129 8.19 -0.37 -4.95
N ALA A 130 7.33 -0.79 -5.89
CA ALA A 130 6.35 0.09 -6.50
C ALA A 130 5.37 0.70 -5.49
N ALA A 131 5.24 0.09 -4.31
CA ALA A 131 4.47 0.63 -3.19
C ALA A 131 4.95 2.02 -2.73
N GLY A 132 6.21 2.41 -3.00
CA GLY A 132 6.71 3.77 -2.76
C GLY A 132 5.91 4.86 -3.49
N ALA A 133 5.33 4.56 -4.65
CA ALA A 133 4.49 5.48 -5.39
C ALA A 133 3.19 5.88 -4.66
N TYR A 134 2.78 5.12 -3.65
CA TYR A 134 1.58 5.41 -2.85
C TYR A 134 1.85 6.44 -1.74
N LEU A 135 3.09 6.52 -1.25
CA LEU A 135 3.46 7.33 -0.07
C LEU A 135 3.06 8.81 -0.18
N PRO A 136 3.37 9.55 -1.28
CA PRO A 136 3.03 10.96 -1.36
C PRO A 136 1.53 11.21 -1.26
N SER A 137 0.71 10.40 -1.95
CA SER A 137 -0.74 10.58 -1.94
C SER A 137 -1.35 10.30 -0.57
N ILE A 138 -0.85 9.28 0.15
CA ILE A 138 -1.32 8.93 1.49
C ILE A 138 -1.00 10.07 2.48
N LEU A 139 0.24 10.57 2.44
CA LEU A 139 0.68 11.62 3.34
C LEU A 139 -0.02 12.95 3.10
N MET A 140 -0.30 13.29 1.82
CA MET A 140 -1.07 14.49 1.49
C MET A 140 -2.53 14.42 1.93
N GLU A 141 -3.14 13.23 1.91
CA GLU A 141 -4.51 13.02 2.37
C GLU A 141 -4.64 12.98 3.91
N ARG A 142 -3.55 12.68 4.62
CA ARG A 142 -3.55 12.48 6.09
C ARG A 142 -4.12 13.64 6.90
N PRO A 143 -3.80 14.93 6.64
CA PRO A 143 -4.38 16.05 7.40
C PRO A 143 -5.89 16.16 7.22
N LEU A 144 -6.39 15.88 6.02
CA LEU A 144 -7.81 15.88 5.72
C LEU A 144 -8.52 14.72 6.43
N LEU A 145 -7.90 13.52 6.42
CA LEU A 145 -8.42 12.36 7.13
C LEU A 145 -8.63 12.65 8.62
N TYR A 146 -7.64 13.25 9.30
CA TYR A 146 -7.76 13.54 10.73
C TYR A 146 -8.88 14.54 11.01
N ARG A 147 -9.05 15.59 10.18
CA ARG A 147 -10.15 16.53 10.31
C ARG A 147 -11.51 15.84 10.18
N GLU A 148 -11.69 15.02 9.17
CA GLU A 148 -12.93 14.32 8.90
C GLU A 148 -13.28 13.29 9.99
N LEU A 149 -12.25 12.64 10.58
CA LEU A 149 -12.43 11.74 11.72
C LEU A 149 -12.81 12.51 13.00
N ASP A 150 -12.16 13.64 13.25
CA ASP A 150 -12.45 14.50 14.41
C ASP A 150 -13.85 15.14 14.29
N ASP A 151 -14.26 15.50 13.07
CA ASP A 151 -15.61 16.02 12.77
C ASP A 151 -16.68 14.91 12.75
N GLY A 152 -16.28 13.63 12.94
CA GLY A 152 -17.21 12.50 13.03
C GLY A 152 -17.91 12.15 11.72
N CYS A 153 -17.35 12.54 10.55
CA CYS A 153 -17.97 12.32 9.27
C CYS A 153 -18.19 10.83 8.94
N TYR A 154 -17.23 9.97 9.35
CA TYR A 154 -17.27 8.52 9.16
C TYR A 154 -16.32 7.81 10.15
N PRO A 155 -16.51 6.49 10.39
CA PRO A 155 -15.57 5.73 11.22
C PRO A 155 -14.28 5.41 10.44
N LEU A 156 -13.14 5.30 11.15
CA LEU A 156 -11.84 4.95 10.55
C LEU A 156 -11.89 3.66 9.72
N SER A 157 -12.68 2.66 10.17
CA SER A 157 -12.87 1.41 9.44
C SER A 157 -13.45 1.61 8.04
N ALA A 158 -14.36 2.58 7.86
CA ALA A 158 -14.90 2.91 6.54
C ALA A 158 -13.85 3.55 5.62
N TYR A 159 -12.95 4.37 6.17
CA TYR A 159 -11.83 4.91 5.40
C TYR A 159 -10.85 3.82 4.97
N VAL A 160 -10.49 2.91 5.87
CA VAL A 160 -9.59 1.79 5.53
C VAL A 160 -10.23 0.90 4.45
N ALA A 161 -11.50 0.53 4.61
CA ALA A 161 -12.21 -0.26 3.61
C ALA A 161 -12.27 0.42 2.24
N TYR A 162 -12.55 1.72 2.22
CA TYR A 162 -12.53 2.52 1.00
C TYR A 162 -11.16 2.47 0.31
N LYS A 163 -10.07 2.70 1.07
CA LYS A 163 -8.71 2.68 0.53
C LYS A 163 -8.30 1.31 0.00
N VAL A 164 -8.62 0.25 0.73
CA VAL A 164 -8.37 -1.13 0.25
C VAL A 164 -9.07 -1.39 -1.09
N ILE A 165 -10.33 -0.98 -1.24
CA ILE A 165 -11.07 -1.17 -2.49
C ILE A 165 -10.48 -0.30 -3.61
N GLU A 166 -10.17 0.98 -3.34
CA GLU A 166 -9.58 1.91 -4.31
C GLU A 166 -8.26 1.36 -4.86
N GLU A 167 -7.35 0.95 -3.98
CA GLU A 167 -6.05 0.42 -4.39
C GLU A 167 -6.17 -0.97 -5.05
N ALA A 168 -7.09 -1.82 -4.59
CA ALA A 168 -7.32 -3.13 -5.18
C ALA A 168 -7.79 -3.06 -6.64
N ILE A 169 -8.58 -2.06 -7.01
CA ILE A 169 -9.06 -1.89 -8.40
C ILE A 169 -7.87 -1.60 -9.34
N VAL A 170 -6.99 -0.65 -8.98
CA VAL A 170 -5.80 -0.36 -9.80
C VAL A 170 -4.86 -1.56 -9.83
N ALA A 171 -4.58 -2.12 -8.65
CA ALA A 171 -3.69 -3.27 -8.53
C ALA A 171 -4.18 -4.49 -9.33
N PHE A 172 -5.49 -4.73 -9.39
CA PHE A 172 -6.09 -5.80 -10.18
C PHE A 172 -5.71 -5.68 -11.66
N PHE A 173 -5.95 -4.52 -12.26
CA PHE A 173 -5.65 -4.32 -13.68
C PHE A 173 -4.15 -4.30 -13.96
N VAL A 174 -3.37 -3.59 -13.15
CA VAL A 174 -1.92 -3.50 -13.35
C VAL A 174 -1.25 -4.87 -13.21
N SER A 175 -1.59 -5.61 -12.17
CA SER A 175 -1.05 -6.96 -11.95
C SER A 175 -1.46 -7.92 -13.06
N LEU A 176 -2.71 -7.84 -13.54
CA LEU A 176 -3.21 -8.67 -14.62
C LEU A 176 -2.41 -8.41 -15.92
N PHE A 177 -2.23 -7.14 -16.30
CA PHE A 177 -1.46 -6.80 -17.50
C PHE A 177 0.02 -7.14 -17.35
N ALA A 178 0.66 -6.80 -16.22
CA ALA A 178 2.06 -7.10 -15.96
C ALA A 178 2.32 -8.61 -16.01
N THR A 179 1.50 -9.40 -15.32
CA THR A 179 1.62 -10.87 -15.35
C THR A 179 1.36 -11.43 -16.73
N THR A 180 0.38 -10.91 -17.49
CA THR A 180 0.09 -11.37 -18.86
C THR A 180 1.29 -11.15 -19.77
N ILE A 181 1.94 -9.97 -19.69
CA ILE A 181 3.14 -9.66 -20.48
C ILE A 181 4.26 -10.63 -20.14
N VAL A 182 4.61 -10.78 -18.87
CA VAL A 182 5.73 -11.63 -18.43
C VAL A 182 5.44 -13.11 -18.70
N TYR A 183 4.25 -13.60 -18.36
CA TYR A 183 3.86 -14.99 -18.52
C TYR A 183 3.97 -15.46 -19.97
N ASN A 184 3.45 -14.65 -20.90
CA ASN A 184 3.46 -15.02 -22.33
C ASN A 184 4.85 -14.85 -22.96
N ALA A 185 5.57 -13.77 -22.65
CA ALA A 185 6.89 -13.53 -23.25
C ALA A 185 7.94 -14.53 -22.75
N VAL A 186 7.97 -14.82 -21.47
CA VAL A 186 8.89 -15.78 -20.87
C VAL A 186 8.46 -17.22 -21.17
N GLN A 187 7.19 -17.44 -21.55
CA GLN A 187 6.59 -18.75 -21.74
C GLN A 187 6.59 -19.58 -20.45
N LEU A 188 6.13 -18.94 -19.36
CA LEU A 188 6.02 -19.61 -18.08
C LEU A 188 5.08 -20.82 -18.19
N GLN A 189 5.41 -21.87 -17.46
CA GLN A 189 4.62 -23.08 -17.39
C GLN A 189 3.83 -23.11 -16.09
N GLY A 190 2.73 -23.79 -16.09
CA GLY A 190 1.86 -23.87 -14.91
C GLY A 190 0.53 -23.13 -15.10
N ASN A 191 -0.09 -22.74 -14.02
CA ASN A 191 -1.38 -22.06 -14.05
C ASN A 191 -1.17 -20.54 -13.96
N PHE A 192 -1.62 -19.81 -14.98
CA PHE A 192 -1.57 -18.35 -15.05
C PHE A 192 -2.20 -17.68 -13.81
N LEU A 193 -3.32 -18.21 -13.32
CA LEU A 193 -4.00 -17.63 -12.16
C LEU A 193 -3.15 -17.67 -10.89
N VAL A 194 -2.32 -18.70 -10.73
CA VAL A 194 -1.42 -18.79 -9.57
C VAL A 194 -0.36 -17.69 -9.62
N ASP A 195 0.23 -17.47 -10.79
CA ASP A 195 1.25 -16.43 -10.97
C ASP A 195 0.65 -15.04 -10.79
N TRP A 196 -0.56 -14.83 -11.32
CA TRP A 196 -1.27 -13.57 -11.14
C TRP A 196 -1.66 -13.33 -9.67
N PHE A 197 -2.26 -14.32 -8.97
CA PHE A 197 -2.63 -14.16 -7.57
C PHE A 197 -1.42 -13.95 -6.66
N ALA A 198 -0.28 -14.58 -6.95
CA ALA A 198 0.96 -14.35 -6.21
C ALA A 198 1.43 -12.89 -6.39
N TYR A 199 1.50 -12.42 -7.63
CA TYR A 199 1.91 -11.05 -7.94
C TYR A 199 0.94 -10.01 -7.31
N PHE A 200 -0.37 -10.20 -7.50
CA PHE A 200 -1.40 -9.35 -6.93
C PHE A 200 -1.35 -9.30 -5.40
N GLY A 201 -1.22 -10.47 -4.75
CA GLY A 201 -1.12 -10.56 -3.29
C GLY A 201 0.12 -9.84 -2.74
N VAL A 202 1.28 -10.02 -3.38
CA VAL A 202 2.52 -9.31 -3.01
C VAL A 202 2.37 -7.80 -3.19
N GLN A 203 1.74 -7.35 -4.27
CA GLN A 203 1.45 -5.94 -4.50
C GLN A 203 0.56 -5.35 -3.40
N GLN A 204 -0.47 -6.07 -2.99
CA GLN A 204 -1.36 -5.66 -1.91
C GLN A 204 -0.66 -5.60 -0.55
N CYS A 205 0.24 -6.54 -0.26
CA CYS A 205 1.10 -6.49 0.93
C CYS A 205 1.99 -5.25 0.91
N GLY A 206 2.64 -4.97 -0.24
CA GLY A 206 3.48 -3.78 -0.42
C GLY A 206 2.71 -2.49 -0.16
N ALA A 207 1.50 -2.35 -0.72
CA ALA A 207 0.63 -1.21 -0.47
C ALA A 207 0.30 -1.07 1.02
N ALA A 208 -0.07 -2.17 1.70
CA ALA A 208 -0.36 -2.15 3.14
C ALA A 208 0.84 -1.71 3.98
N VAL A 209 2.06 -2.18 3.65
CA VAL A 209 3.31 -1.72 4.29
C VAL A 209 3.54 -0.24 4.05
N ALA A 210 3.27 0.27 2.83
CA ALA A 210 3.38 1.70 2.54
C ALA A 210 2.43 2.54 3.42
N TYR A 211 1.21 2.04 3.69
CA TYR A 211 0.29 2.68 4.65
C TYR A 211 0.84 2.71 6.08
N VAL A 212 1.51 1.64 6.54
CA VAL A 212 2.19 1.63 7.85
C VAL A 212 3.30 2.67 7.87
N CYS A 213 4.17 2.68 6.86
CA CYS A 213 5.26 3.66 6.76
C CYS A 213 4.73 5.10 6.74
N ALA A 214 3.67 5.36 5.96
CA ALA A 214 3.04 6.67 5.89
C ALA A 214 2.37 7.09 7.21
N ALA A 215 1.83 6.14 7.98
CA ALA A 215 1.22 6.43 9.28
C ALA A 215 2.27 6.79 10.34
N VAL A 216 3.41 6.09 10.34
CA VAL A 216 4.50 6.27 11.31
C VAL A 216 5.39 7.46 10.95
N ALA A 217 5.67 7.68 9.67
CA ALA A 217 6.55 8.75 9.21
C ALA A 217 5.93 10.14 9.43
N ARG A 218 6.78 11.10 9.78
CA ARG A 218 6.38 12.50 9.96
C ARG A 218 6.06 13.17 8.63
N ASP A 219 6.87 12.93 7.63
CA ASP A 219 6.82 13.52 6.29
C ASP A 219 7.11 12.50 5.20
N VAL A 220 7.02 12.94 3.94
CA VAL A 220 7.24 12.09 2.75
C VAL A 220 8.68 11.57 2.69
N ASP A 221 9.65 12.38 3.09
CA ASP A 221 11.07 12.03 3.01
C ASP A 221 11.41 10.92 4.01
N ALA A 222 10.89 11.01 5.23
CA ALA A 222 11.03 9.96 6.23
C ALA A 222 10.36 8.64 5.79
N ALA A 223 9.17 8.71 5.18
CA ALA A 223 8.50 7.52 4.67
C ALA A 223 9.28 6.86 3.52
N ASN A 224 9.82 7.69 2.61
CA ASN A 224 10.67 7.23 1.51
C ASN A 224 12.02 6.67 1.99
N ALA A 225 12.48 7.00 3.16
CA ALA A 225 13.68 6.39 3.77
C ALA A 225 13.37 5.02 4.39
N ILE A 226 12.21 4.87 5.06
CA ILE A 226 11.84 3.64 5.80
C ILE A 226 11.46 2.50 4.85
N LEU A 227 10.61 2.76 3.85
CA LEU A 227 10.07 1.72 2.98
C LEU A 227 11.13 0.95 2.19
N PRO A 228 12.13 1.58 1.55
CA PRO A 228 13.19 0.85 0.86
C PRO A 228 14.03 -0.03 1.78
N VAL A 229 14.29 0.39 3.02
CA VAL A 229 15.02 -0.44 4.00
C VAL A 229 14.26 -1.73 4.27
N TYR A 230 12.95 -1.66 4.49
CA TYR A 230 12.12 -2.85 4.66
C TYR A 230 12.15 -3.75 3.40
N ASN A 231 12.07 -3.16 2.21
CA ASN A 231 12.11 -3.91 0.95
C ASN A 231 13.49 -4.58 0.71
N VAL A 232 14.59 -3.95 1.09
CA VAL A 232 15.92 -4.57 1.04
C VAL A 232 15.98 -5.79 1.96
N LEU A 233 15.41 -5.72 3.16
CA LEU A 233 15.31 -6.87 4.06
C LEU A 233 14.46 -8.00 3.46
N GLN A 234 13.42 -7.70 2.68
CA GLN A 234 12.67 -8.69 1.90
C GLN A 234 13.59 -9.43 0.92
N ILE A 235 14.44 -8.71 0.18
CA ILE A 235 15.36 -9.30 -0.80
C ILE A 235 16.38 -10.21 -0.11
N LEU A 236 16.97 -9.73 0.98
CA LEU A 236 18.04 -10.47 1.67
C LEU A 236 17.55 -11.79 2.26
N PHE A 237 16.38 -11.79 2.91
CA PHE A 237 15.93 -12.92 3.70
C PHE A 237 14.82 -13.76 3.06
N ALA A 238 14.40 -13.45 1.84
CA ALA A 238 13.33 -14.21 1.16
C ALA A 238 13.75 -15.63 0.73
N GLY A 239 15.05 -15.90 0.66
CA GLY A 239 15.58 -17.25 0.39
C GLY A 239 16.32 -17.41 -0.94
N LEU A 240 16.41 -16.35 -1.77
CA LEU A 240 17.22 -16.36 -2.99
C LEU A 240 18.69 -16.05 -2.69
N LEU A 241 18.94 -14.90 -2.00
CA LEU A 241 20.30 -14.43 -1.72
C LEU A 241 20.91 -15.13 -0.50
N LEU A 242 20.13 -15.29 0.56
CA LEU A 242 20.55 -15.98 1.77
C LEU A 242 19.73 -17.26 1.90
N HIS A 243 20.42 -18.40 1.82
CA HIS A 243 19.77 -19.69 2.00
C HIS A 243 19.18 -19.80 3.44
N PRO A 244 18.00 -20.39 3.62
CA PRO A 244 17.33 -20.46 4.92
C PRO A 244 18.19 -21.03 6.04
N ASP A 245 19.05 -21.98 5.74
CA ASP A 245 19.94 -22.64 6.71
C ASP A 245 21.12 -21.76 7.15
N GLN A 246 21.43 -20.71 6.35
CA GLN A 246 22.50 -19.76 6.65
C GLN A 246 22.03 -18.56 7.49
N VAL A 247 20.72 -18.47 7.75
CA VAL A 247 20.16 -17.36 8.55
C VAL A 247 20.60 -17.49 10.00
N PRO A 248 21.29 -16.48 10.57
CA PRO A 248 21.68 -16.51 11.98
C PRO A 248 20.47 -16.66 12.90
N ARG A 249 20.63 -17.40 14.01
CA ARG A 249 19.52 -17.67 14.95
C ARG A 249 18.81 -16.41 15.45
N ALA A 250 19.54 -15.31 15.62
CA ALA A 250 18.98 -14.01 16.02
C ALA A 250 17.96 -13.46 15.02
N TRP A 251 18.04 -13.85 13.74
CA TRP A 251 17.16 -13.40 12.66
C TRP A 251 16.15 -14.46 12.19
N SER A 252 16.14 -15.65 12.80
CA SER A 252 15.29 -16.77 12.35
C SER A 252 13.79 -16.49 12.42
N TRP A 253 13.36 -15.52 13.22
CA TRP A 253 11.97 -15.06 13.34
C TRP A 253 11.54 -14.16 12.18
N TRP A 254 12.49 -13.54 11.45
CA TRP A 254 12.20 -12.54 10.41
C TRP A 254 11.70 -13.15 9.09
N PRO A 255 12.34 -14.18 8.49
CA PRO A 255 11.95 -14.74 7.21
C PRO A 255 10.48 -15.19 7.11
N PRO A 256 9.83 -15.74 8.17
CA PRO A 256 8.43 -16.08 8.13
C PRO A 256 7.46 -14.88 7.95
N THR A 257 7.91 -13.66 8.20
CA THR A 257 7.09 -12.45 8.07
C THR A 257 7.14 -11.83 6.67
N LEU A 258 7.95 -12.38 5.77
CA LEU A 258 8.23 -11.82 4.45
C LEU A 258 7.26 -12.35 3.39
N PHE A 259 6.41 -11.49 2.87
CA PHE A 259 5.41 -11.88 1.87
C PHE A 259 6.01 -12.17 0.48
N VAL A 260 7.12 -11.52 0.09
CA VAL A 260 7.84 -11.81 -1.17
C VAL A 260 8.31 -13.26 -1.21
N ARG A 261 8.77 -13.81 -0.10
CA ARG A 261 9.18 -15.20 0.03
C ARG A 261 8.06 -16.16 -0.38
N TYR A 262 6.85 -15.95 0.11
CA TYR A 262 5.72 -16.83 -0.18
C TYR A 262 5.17 -16.65 -1.59
N GLY A 263 5.13 -15.42 -2.10
CA GLY A 263 4.77 -15.15 -3.48
C GLY A 263 5.70 -15.86 -4.46
N TRP A 264 7.00 -15.70 -4.28
CA TRP A 264 8.03 -16.38 -5.06
C TRP A 264 7.95 -17.91 -4.97
N ARG A 265 7.81 -18.48 -3.76
CA ARG A 265 7.65 -19.93 -3.56
C ARG A 265 6.42 -20.46 -4.26
N ALA A 266 5.31 -19.77 -4.24
CA ALA A 266 4.09 -20.18 -4.94
C ALA A 266 4.31 -20.24 -6.46
N GLN A 267 4.98 -19.25 -7.05
CA GLN A 267 5.29 -19.21 -8.47
C GLN A 267 6.32 -20.27 -8.85
N MET A 268 7.36 -20.49 -8.04
CA MET A 268 8.34 -21.56 -8.23
C MET A 268 7.67 -22.94 -8.28
N LEU A 269 6.85 -23.25 -7.28
CA LEU A 269 6.11 -24.51 -7.23
C LEU A 269 5.13 -24.64 -8.40
N ASN A 270 4.52 -23.55 -8.86
CA ASN A 270 3.63 -23.55 -10.01
C ASN A 270 4.37 -23.85 -11.30
N HIS A 271 5.51 -23.21 -11.51
CA HIS A 271 6.30 -23.33 -12.75
C HIS A 271 7.00 -24.69 -12.86
N PHE A 272 7.60 -25.19 -11.77
CA PHE A 272 8.42 -26.42 -11.78
C PHE A 272 7.65 -27.71 -11.44
N ARG A 273 6.38 -27.65 -11.00
CA ARG A 273 5.60 -28.78 -10.48
C ARG A 273 5.51 -30.02 -11.41
N ARG A 274 5.61 -29.84 -12.72
CA ARG A 274 5.43 -30.91 -13.72
C ARG A 274 6.64 -31.10 -14.60
N ARG A 275 7.80 -30.57 -14.20
CA ARG A 275 9.02 -30.61 -14.98
C ARG A 275 9.99 -31.58 -14.34
N GLU A 276 10.68 -32.34 -15.17
CA GLU A 276 11.84 -33.09 -14.72
C GLU A 276 12.89 -32.09 -14.22
N PRO A 277 13.36 -32.21 -12.97
CA PRO A 277 14.33 -31.29 -12.45
C PRO A 277 15.64 -31.40 -13.23
N ALA A 278 16.18 -30.30 -13.70
CA ALA A 278 17.59 -30.25 -14.06
C ALA A 278 18.36 -30.49 -12.75
N ALA A 279 19.25 -31.45 -12.81
CA ALA A 279 19.94 -31.89 -11.64
C ALA A 279 21.11 -30.99 -11.30
N PHE A 280 21.10 -30.43 -10.09
CA PHE A 280 22.31 -29.89 -9.49
C PHE A 280 23.11 -31.03 -8.85
N LEU A 281 24.41 -31.07 -9.05
CA LEU A 281 25.30 -31.85 -8.23
C LEU A 281 25.31 -31.20 -6.84
N ALA A 282 24.92 -31.94 -5.80
CA ALA A 282 25.16 -31.51 -4.44
C ALA A 282 26.67 -31.38 -4.19
N ASP A 283 27.09 -30.57 -3.19
CA ASP A 283 28.50 -30.34 -2.86
C ASP A 283 29.28 -31.62 -2.56
N ASP A 284 28.58 -32.69 -2.16
CA ASP A 284 29.15 -34.04 -1.95
C ASP A 284 29.23 -34.89 -3.21
N GLY A 285 28.76 -34.40 -4.36
CA GLY A 285 28.84 -35.08 -5.65
C GLY A 285 27.93 -36.30 -5.83
N VAL A 286 27.06 -36.58 -4.84
CA VAL A 286 26.29 -37.85 -4.78
C VAL A 286 24.79 -37.62 -5.04
N ALA A 287 24.25 -36.47 -4.77
CA ALA A 287 22.81 -36.19 -4.91
C ALA A 287 22.53 -35.19 -6.02
N LEU A 288 21.51 -35.48 -6.84
CA LEU A 288 20.98 -34.54 -7.83
C LEU A 288 19.80 -33.79 -7.21
N LEU A 289 19.95 -32.49 -6.99
CA LEU A 289 18.92 -31.64 -6.42
C LEU A 289 18.15 -30.89 -7.53
N GLY A 290 16.83 -30.87 -7.45
CA GLY A 290 16.02 -29.99 -8.28
C GLY A 290 16.18 -28.52 -7.87
N VAL A 291 15.84 -27.57 -8.76
CA VAL A 291 15.90 -26.13 -8.46
C VAL A 291 15.06 -25.76 -7.24
N THR A 292 13.90 -26.41 -7.07
CA THR A 292 13.03 -26.23 -5.90
C THR A 292 13.68 -26.68 -4.60
N ASP A 293 14.44 -27.77 -4.65
CA ASP A 293 15.15 -28.31 -3.49
C ASP A 293 16.38 -27.47 -3.15
N TYR A 294 17.10 -27.01 -4.18
CA TYR A 294 18.25 -26.11 -4.02
C TYR A 294 17.87 -24.83 -3.28
N TYR A 295 16.74 -24.21 -3.60
CA TYR A 295 16.26 -23.00 -2.93
C TYR A 295 15.38 -23.26 -1.70
N ASP A 296 15.29 -24.51 -1.24
CA ASP A 296 14.45 -24.92 -0.10
C ASP A 296 13.00 -24.41 -0.23
N VAL A 297 12.40 -24.58 -1.43
CA VAL A 297 11.02 -24.17 -1.69
C VAL A 297 10.06 -25.20 -1.13
N ARG A 298 9.57 -24.96 0.08
CA ARG A 298 8.69 -25.88 0.80
C ARG A 298 7.21 -25.51 0.73
N GLY A 299 6.35 -26.48 0.96
CA GLY A 299 4.91 -26.30 1.09
C GLY A 299 4.14 -26.56 -0.22
N SER A 300 2.88 -26.14 -0.22
CA SER A 300 2.00 -26.23 -1.39
C SER A 300 1.79 -24.83 -2.00
N VAL A 301 1.43 -24.79 -3.29
CA VAL A 301 1.04 -23.53 -3.96
C VAL A 301 -0.05 -22.81 -3.18
N ALA A 302 -1.13 -23.53 -2.84
CA ALA A 302 -2.25 -22.95 -2.09
C ALA A 302 -1.83 -22.44 -0.70
N GLY A 303 -0.98 -23.20 0.02
CA GLY A 303 -0.49 -22.80 1.34
C GLY A 303 0.34 -21.52 1.28
N ASN A 304 1.25 -21.40 0.30
CA ASN A 304 2.05 -20.18 0.14
C ASN A 304 1.17 -18.97 -0.25
N LEU A 305 0.20 -19.12 -1.16
CA LEU A 305 -0.74 -18.05 -1.49
C LEU A 305 -1.57 -17.63 -0.28
N THR A 306 -2.08 -18.59 0.51
CA THR A 306 -2.82 -18.28 1.74
C THR A 306 -1.97 -17.46 2.71
N LEU A 307 -0.68 -17.79 2.88
CA LEU A 307 0.22 -17.03 3.73
C LEU A 307 0.44 -15.60 3.23
N VAL A 308 0.51 -15.37 1.91
CA VAL A 308 0.56 -14.00 1.35
C VAL A 308 -0.67 -13.21 1.77
N PHE A 309 -1.87 -13.78 1.64
CA PHE A 309 -3.11 -13.09 2.01
C PHE A 309 -3.27 -12.91 3.52
N VAL A 310 -2.80 -13.85 4.34
CA VAL A 310 -2.75 -13.69 5.81
C VAL A 310 -1.82 -12.53 6.19
N LEU A 311 -0.64 -12.44 5.58
CA LEU A 311 0.28 -11.33 5.81
C LEU A 311 -0.30 -10.00 5.32
N TRP A 312 -1.04 -9.98 4.21
CA TRP A 312 -1.75 -8.79 3.78
C TRP A 312 -2.74 -8.28 4.83
N VAL A 313 -3.59 -9.18 5.38
CA VAL A 313 -4.52 -8.81 6.45
C VAL A 313 -3.76 -8.32 7.70
N PHE A 314 -2.67 -8.99 8.07
CA PHE A 314 -1.83 -8.56 9.18
C PHE A 314 -1.31 -7.11 8.99
N TRP A 315 -0.76 -6.80 7.82
CA TRP A 315 -0.26 -5.46 7.51
C TRP A 315 -1.37 -4.41 7.44
N LEU A 316 -2.57 -4.76 6.97
CA LEU A 316 -3.74 -3.87 6.99
C LEU A 316 -4.20 -3.55 8.42
N VAL A 317 -4.22 -4.54 9.30
CA VAL A 317 -4.55 -4.31 10.71
C VAL A 317 -3.50 -3.42 11.35
N LEU A 318 -2.23 -3.67 11.10
CA LEU A 318 -1.14 -2.83 11.61
C LEU A 318 -1.22 -1.40 11.07
N ALA A 319 -1.53 -1.21 9.80
CA ALA A 319 -1.75 0.12 9.20
C ALA A 319 -2.92 0.85 9.87
N SER A 320 -4.04 0.15 10.10
CA SER A 320 -5.21 0.72 10.77
C SER A 320 -4.90 1.16 12.20
N LEU A 321 -4.17 0.33 12.94
CA LEU A 321 -3.72 0.65 14.30
C LEU A 321 -2.72 1.82 14.30
N ALA A 322 -1.79 1.86 13.35
CA ALA A 322 -0.83 2.96 13.22
C ALA A 322 -1.54 4.29 12.95
N VAL A 323 -2.51 4.32 12.02
CA VAL A 323 -3.31 5.53 11.73
C VAL A 323 -4.14 5.97 12.95
N ALA A 324 -4.66 5.02 13.74
CA ALA A 324 -5.44 5.31 14.93
C ALA A 324 -4.60 5.87 16.09
N SER A 325 -3.36 5.35 16.26
CA SER A 325 -2.52 5.62 17.44
C SER A 325 -1.53 6.77 17.22
N VAL A 326 -0.99 6.94 16.01
CA VAL A 326 0.06 7.91 15.71
C VAL A 326 -0.57 9.17 15.13
N ARG A 327 -0.72 10.21 15.97
CA ARG A 327 -1.18 11.53 15.52
C ARG A 327 0.00 12.50 15.49
N HIS A 328 0.35 12.97 14.30
CA HIS A 328 1.45 13.96 14.12
C HIS A 328 1.01 15.41 14.25
N GLN A 329 -0.29 15.67 14.40
CA GLN A 329 -0.84 17.01 14.60
C GLN A 329 -1.48 17.09 15.97
N ASN A 330 -0.89 17.91 16.85
CA ASN A 330 -1.55 18.38 18.07
C ASN A 330 -2.38 19.60 17.69
N ARG A 331 -3.67 19.58 18.00
CA ARG A 331 -4.51 20.79 18.00
C ARG A 331 -4.16 21.67 19.15
#